data_0f57b1ca2cee34aaec2090cbdb6d2467
#
_entry.id   0f57b1ca2cee34aaec2090cbdb6d2467
#
_cell.length_a   1.000
_cell.length_b   1.000
_cell.length_c   1.000
_cell.angle_alpha   90.00
_cell.angle_beta   90.00
_cell.angle_gamma   90.00
#
_symmetry.space_group_name_H-M   'P 1'
#
loop_
_entity.id
_entity.type
_entity.pdbx_description
1 polymer ?
#
loop_
_entity_poly.entity_id
_entity_poly.type
_entity_poly.pdbx_seq_one_letter_code
_entity_poly.pdbx_strand_id
1 'polypeptide(L)'
;MKLKINNVRISLRQEQTLEQAVCRKCGIPRDALGSVQIVRKAVDARKKNDICLNYHVLAEVETGGRQAKRLLADRDITQYQEQQQLTLELGTLPLSAPPVVIGAGPAGLLAALQLAEHGYKPLLLERGKPVAQRVQDVQRFWQTGEFNPASNVQFGEGGAGTFSDGKLTTRVNDPMMAEILQLFVDAGAPENILYEHKPHVGTDKLRAMVQGLSRRIAELGGSVRYDAHVVDLDIKNNAVQGVILDGGERLAAGAVVLACGHSARDTYAMLARRGVGIVAKPFAIGVRIEHPQELIDRAQYGSFAGHHLLGAADYALVYHTQDKTRTAYSFCMCPGGQVVAAASEAGGVVVNGMSMFKRDSGIANSALVVNVDSRDFGEGALAGVEFQRRYEQLAYAAAGISYYAPAQNLDSFLKRGTPSLECMVQPSYRPGLAACSLDKVLPAYVTDTLREGITSFGRKLAGYADGGALLTGVETRTSAPVRIERDRQSYVSLTHDLLYPCGEGAGYAGGIMSAALDGYHVARAIMERFAPVK
;
A
#
# COMPACT_ATOMS: atom_id res chain seq x y z
N MET A 1 -30.63 12.56 -21.43
CA MET A 1 -29.87 13.24 -20.36
C MET A 1 -28.89 12.27 -19.69
N LYS A 2 -27.70 12.73 -19.28
CA LYS A 2 -26.72 11.90 -18.56
C LYS A 2 -26.95 12.04 -17.06
N LEU A 3 -27.18 10.91 -16.39
CA LEU A 3 -27.52 10.82 -14.97
C LEU A 3 -26.45 10.04 -14.20
N LYS A 4 -26.13 10.49 -13.01
CA LYS A 4 -25.43 9.68 -12.00
C LYS A 4 -26.47 9.02 -11.10
N ILE A 5 -26.50 7.68 -11.10
CA ILE A 5 -27.46 6.86 -10.37
C ILE A 5 -26.70 6.06 -9.32
N ASN A 6 -26.98 6.33 -8.06
CA ASN A 6 -26.37 5.64 -6.94
C ASN A 6 -27.25 4.49 -6.43
N ASN A 7 -26.68 3.56 -5.67
CA ASN A 7 -27.39 2.48 -4.98
C ASN A 7 -28.23 1.60 -5.91
N VAL A 8 -27.72 1.27 -7.11
CA VAL A 8 -28.30 0.25 -8.00
C VAL A 8 -27.93 -1.12 -7.44
N ARG A 9 -28.87 -1.81 -6.83
CA ARG A 9 -28.64 -3.09 -6.11
C ARG A 9 -29.09 -4.28 -6.92
N ILE A 10 -28.20 -5.29 -7.00
CA ILE A 10 -28.46 -6.60 -7.62
C ILE A 10 -28.22 -7.66 -6.55
N SER A 11 -29.28 -8.39 -6.14
CA SER A 11 -29.17 -9.52 -5.22
C SER A 11 -28.54 -10.71 -5.92
N LEU A 12 -27.61 -11.41 -5.24
CA LEU A 12 -27.01 -12.64 -5.78
C LEU A 12 -27.97 -13.82 -5.86
N ARG A 13 -29.19 -13.68 -5.33
CA ARG A 13 -30.27 -14.67 -5.47
C ARG A 13 -31.02 -14.57 -6.79
N GLN A 14 -30.79 -13.49 -7.54
CA GLN A 14 -31.56 -13.19 -8.76
C GLN A 14 -30.58 -13.00 -9.92
N GLU A 15 -30.89 -13.71 -11.02
CA GLU A 15 -30.21 -13.41 -12.30
C GLU A 15 -30.81 -12.12 -12.86
N GLN A 16 -30.06 -11.03 -12.74
CA GLN A 16 -30.45 -9.72 -13.25
C GLN A 16 -29.25 -9.00 -13.83
N THR A 17 -29.40 -8.42 -15.02
CA THR A 17 -28.34 -7.59 -15.61
C THR A 17 -28.31 -6.19 -14.96
N LEU A 18 -27.19 -5.47 -15.12
CA LEU A 18 -27.04 -4.11 -14.61
C LEU A 18 -28.08 -3.17 -15.23
N GLU A 19 -28.30 -3.27 -16.54
CA GLU A 19 -29.26 -2.46 -17.26
C GLU A 19 -30.69 -2.68 -16.75
N GLN A 20 -31.08 -3.93 -16.52
CA GLN A 20 -32.38 -4.25 -15.92
C GLN A 20 -32.54 -3.63 -14.53
N ALA A 21 -31.48 -3.67 -13.72
CA ALA A 21 -31.47 -3.06 -12.39
C ALA A 21 -31.58 -1.52 -12.47
N VAL A 22 -30.90 -0.89 -13.43
CA VAL A 22 -31.01 0.55 -13.70
C VAL A 22 -32.41 0.93 -14.15
N CYS A 23 -32.99 0.20 -15.14
CA CYS A 23 -34.36 0.40 -15.59
C CYS A 23 -35.37 0.31 -14.45
N ARG A 24 -35.25 -0.72 -13.60
CA ARG A 24 -36.09 -0.89 -12.41
C ARG A 24 -35.93 0.26 -11.42
N LYS A 25 -34.69 0.70 -11.13
CA LYS A 25 -34.41 1.81 -10.21
C LYS A 25 -34.99 3.13 -10.71
N CYS A 26 -34.90 3.39 -12.02
CA CYS A 26 -35.39 4.60 -12.65
C CYS A 26 -36.90 4.56 -13.01
N GLY A 27 -37.51 3.37 -13.02
CA GLY A 27 -38.89 3.20 -13.50
C GLY A 27 -39.03 3.56 -14.97
N ILE A 28 -38.07 3.15 -15.82
CA ILE A 28 -38.03 3.38 -17.27
C ILE A 28 -38.01 2.06 -18.04
N PRO A 29 -38.54 2.02 -19.25
CA PRO A 29 -38.42 0.86 -20.12
C PRO A 29 -36.99 0.74 -20.69
N ARG A 30 -36.63 -0.43 -21.22
CA ARG A 30 -35.25 -0.72 -21.68
C ARG A 30 -34.80 0.15 -22.86
N ASP A 31 -35.72 0.46 -23.74
CA ASP A 31 -35.51 1.31 -24.93
C ASP A 31 -35.23 2.78 -24.58
N ALA A 32 -35.66 3.24 -23.41
CA ALA A 32 -35.33 4.57 -22.91
C ALA A 32 -33.95 4.65 -22.23
N LEU A 33 -33.26 3.49 -22.04
CA LEU A 33 -31.91 3.42 -21.46
C LEU A 33 -30.87 3.26 -22.56
N GLY A 34 -30.00 4.27 -22.72
CA GLY A 34 -28.84 4.25 -23.59
C GLY A 34 -27.62 3.56 -22.94
N SER A 35 -26.46 4.24 -22.99
CA SER A 35 -25.23 3.72 -22.40
C SER A 35 -25.29 3.67 -20.87
N VAL A 36 -24.64 2.65 -20.28
CA VAL A 36 -24.46 2.51 -18.83
C VAL A 36 -22.97 2.30 -18.55
N GLN A 37 -22.38 3.21 -17.80
CA GLN A 37 -20.98 3.12 -17.36
C GLN A 37 -20.93 2.90 -15.84
N ILE A 38 -20.19 1.90 -15.39
CA ILE A 38 -19.97 1.66 -13.96
C ILE A 38 -18.99 2.70 -13.42
N VAL A 39 -19.40 3.42 -12.36
CA VAL A 39 -18.56 4.37 -11.62
C VAL A 39 -18.02 3.71 -10.34
N ARG A 40 -18.82 2.84 -9.72
CA ARG A 40 -18.44 2.12 -8.51
C ARG A 40 -19.20 0.80 -8.43
N LYS A 41 -18.49 -0.24 -8.00
CA LYS A 41 -19.07 -1.55 -7.69
C LYS A 41 -18.58 -1.98 -6.31
N ALA A 42 -19.51 -2.38 -5.44
CA ALA A 42 -19.23 -2.82 -4.08
C ALA A 42 -20.05 -4.07 -3.72
N VAL A 43 -19.49 -4.95 -2.91
CA VAL A 43 -20.22 -6.07 -2.29
C VAL A 43 -20.85 -5.58 -1.00
N ASP A 44 -22.16 -5.75 -0.84
CA ASP A 44 -22.89 -5.53 0.41
C ASP A 44 -23.23 -6.89 1.04
N ALA A 45 -22.35 -7.36 1.92
CA ALA A 45 -22.49 -8.63 2.64
C ALA A 45 -22.93 -8.45 4.11
N ARG A 46 -23.48 -7.29 4.48
CA ARG A 46 -23.98 -7.05 5.85
C ARG A 46 -25.08 -8.01 6.26
N LYS A 47 -25.89 -8.46 5.29
CA LYS A 47 -26.89 -9.51 5.46
C LYS A 47 -26.42 -10.77 4.75
N LYS A 48 -25.88 -11.73 5.52
CA LYS A 48 -25.33 -12.99 4.97
C LYS A 48 -26.33 -13.86 4.22
N ASN A 49 -27.63 -13.67 4.44
CA ASN A 49 -28.71 -14.34 3.74
C ASN A 49 -29.21 -13.60 2.49
N ASP A 50 -28.74 -12.38 2.23
CA ASP A 50 -29.12 -11.57 1.06
C ASP A 50 -27.94 -10.65 0.67
N ILE A 51 -26.89 -11.25 0.13
CA ILE A 51 -25.72 -10.50 -0.38
C ILE A 51 -26.09 -9.85 -1.71
N CYS A 52 -25.74 -8.57 -1.85
CA CYS A 52 -26.00 -7.79 -3.04
C CYS A 52 -24.72 -7.17 -3.59
N LEU A 53 -24.66 -7.04 -4.91
CA LEU A 53 -23.75 -6.10 -5.57
C LEU A 53 -24.44 -4.73 -5.60
N ASN A 54 -23.72 -3.69 -5.16
CA ASN A 54 -24.19 -2.31 -5.15
C ASN A 54 -23.38 -1.49 -6.15
N TYR A 55 -24.03 -0.95 -7.17
CA TYR A 55 -23.40 -0.16 -8.22
C TYR A 55 -23.77 1.32 -8.11
N HIS A 56 -22.81 2.18 -8.46
CA HIS A 56 -23.07 3.54 -8.86
C HIS A 56 -22.74 3.63 -10.36
N VAL A 57 -23.61 4.22 -11.14
CA VAL A 57 -23.46 4.25 -12.60
C VAL A 57 -23.67 5.66 -13.16
N LEU A 58 -23.06 5.94 -14.31
CA LEU A 58 -23.48 6.99 -15.21
C LEU A 58 -24.33 6.32 -16.29
N ALA A 59 -25.52 6.87 -16.53
CA ALA A 59 -26.43 6.32 -17.54
C ALA A 59 -27.01 7.44 -18.42
N GLU A 60 -27.09 7.18 -19.70
CA GLU A 60 -27.85 8.02 -20.63
C GLU A 60 -29.30 7.56 -20.63
N VAL A 61 -30.22 8.48 -20.36
CA VAL A 61 -31.64 8.20 -20.27
C VAL A 61 -32.42 9.16 -21.19
N GLU A 62 -33.21 8.57 -22.06
CA GLU A 62 -34.19 9.32 -22.85
C GLU A 62 -35.45 9.55 -22.01
N THR A 63 -35.75 10.79 -21.70
CA THR A 63 -36.85 11.12 -20.79
C THR A 63 -37.44 12.49 -21.11
N GLY A 64 -38.78 12.60 -21.03
CA GLY A 64 -39.51 13.87 -21.16
C GLY A 64 -39.56 14.63 -19.82
N GLY A 65 -39.96 15.91 -19.88
CA GLY A 65 -39.84 16.85 -18.78
C GLY A 65 -40.48 16.42 -17.44
N ARG A 66 -41.64 15.74 -17.44
CA ARG A 66 -42.26 15.23 -16.21
C ARG A 66 -41.48 14.06 -15.61
N GLN A 67 -40.98 13.16 -16.44
CA GLN A 67 -40.21 11.97 -16.00
C GLN A 67 -38.83 12.41 -15.51
N ALA A 68 -38.18 13.36 -16.16
CA ALA A 68 -36.93 13.95 -15.71
C ALA A 68 -37.05 14.56 -14.29
N LYS A 69 -38.12 15.34 -14.04
CA LYS A 69 -38.38 15.89 -12.69
C LYS A 69 -38.59 14.81 -11.64
N ARG A 70 -39.30 13.72 -11.97
CA ARG A 70 -39.50 12.57 -11.08
C ARG A 70 -38.20 11.86 -10.76
N LEU A 71 -37.33 11.63 -11.75
CA LEU A 71 -36.03 11.00 -11.58
C LEU A 71 -35.14 11.84 -10.67
N LEU A 72 -35.04 13.14 -10.90
CA LEU A 72 -34.22 14.05 -10.10
C LEU A 72 -34.79 14.33 -8.70
N ALA A 73 -36.03 13.90 -8.39
CA ALA A 73 -36.59 13.92 -7.04
C ALA A 73 -36.07 12.74 -6.17
N ASP A 74 -35.51 11.70 -6.77
CA ASP A 74 -34.85 10.61 -6.03
C ASP A 74 -33.45 11.07 -5.59
N ARG A 75 -33.17 11.01 -4.27
CA ARG A 75 -31.88 11.39 -3.67
C ARG A 75 -30.66 10.63 -4.22
N ASP A 76 -30.89 9.45 -4.80
CA ASP A 76 -29.85 8.62 -5.40
C ASP A 76 -29.58 8.96 -6.87
N ILE A 77 -30.38 9.85 -7.47
CA ILE A 77 -30.29 10.20 -8.90
C ILE A 77 -29.98 11.68 -9.04
N THR A 78 -28.88 12.02 -9.67
CA THR A 78 -28.47 13.40 -9.94
C THR A 78 -28.10 13.58 -11.40
N GLN A 79 -28.28 14.78 -11.93
CA GLN A 79 -27.76 15.10 -13.25
C GLN A 79 -26.23 15.12 -13.20
N TYR A 80 -25.59 14.40 -14.11
CA TYR A 80 -24.13 14.39 -14.20
C TYR A 80 -23.62 15.72 -14.77
N GLN A 81 -22.66 16.28 -14.06
CA GLN A 81 -21.89 17.44 -14.52
C GLN A 81 -20.43 17.02 -14.59
N GLU A 82 -19.77 17.32 -15.70
CA GLU A 82 -18.32 17.09 -15.81
C GLU A 82 -17.60 17.97 -14.80
N GLN A 83 -16.67 17.35 -14.07
CA GLN A 83 -15.80 18.10 -13.16
C GLN A 83 -14.83 18.94 -13.98
N GLN A 84 -14.72 20.22 -13.64
CA GLN A 84 -13.68 21.07 -14.22
C GLN A 84 -12.31 20.55 -13.80
N GLN A 85 -11.42 20.37 -14.78
CA GLN A 85 -10.02 20.05 -14.48
C GLN A 85 -9.37 21.20 -13.73
N LEU A 86 -8.65 20.87 -12.66
CA LEU A 86 -7.84 21.85 -11.93
C LEU A 86 -6.68 22.29 -12.85
N THR A 87 -6.69 23.53 -13.29
CA THR A 87 -5.58 24.11 -14.06
C THR A 87 -4.33 24.23 -13.20
N LEU A 88 -3.20 23.80 -13.74
CA LEU A 88 -1.88 24.00 -13.14
C LEU A 88 -1.27 25.28 -13.73
N GLU A 89 -0.95 26.23 -12.87
CA GLU A 89 -0.16 27.41 -13.26
C GLU A 89 1.32 27.12 -12.98
N LEU A 90 2.14 27.16 -14.03
CA LEU A 90 3.58 26.90 -13.91
C LEU A 90 4.30 28.13 -13.33
N GLY A 91 5.25 27.87 -12.41
CA GLY A 91 6.11 28.88 -11.84
C GLY A 91 7.11 29.47 -12.84
N THR A 92 7.75 30.54 -12.44
CA THR A 92 8.66 31.31 -13.30
C THR A 92 10.12 31.27 -12.85
N LEU A 93 10.42 30.74 -11.66
CA LEU A 93 11.78 30.65 -11.17
C LEU A 93 12.57 29.62 -12.00
N PRO A 94 13.81 29.94 -12.44
CA PRO A 94 14.61 28.99 -13.19
C PRO A 94 15.12 27.86 -12.29
N LEU A 95 15.09 26.63 -12.80
CA LEU A 95 15.81 25.50 -12.20
C LEU A 95 17.27 25.54 -12.64
N SER A 96 18.20 25.34 -11.68
CA SER A 96 19.66 25.27 -11.96
C SER A 96 20.07 23.98 -12.68
N ALA A 97 19.27 22.92 -12.54
CA ALA A 97 19.45 21.60 -13.15
C ALA A 97 18.09 20.85 -13.15
N PRO A 98 17.94 19.75 -13.89
CA PRO A 98 16.75 18.92 -13.81
C PRO A 98 16.46 18.47 -12.38
N PRO A 99 15.17 18.24 -12.02
CA PRO A 99 14.80 17.65 -10.74
C PRO A 99 15.34 16.21 -10.62
N VAL A 100 15.85 15.86 -9.43
CA VAL A 100 16.24 14.50 -9.10
C VAL A 100 15.19 13.89 -8.16
N VAL A 101 14.70 12.70 -8.49
CA VAL A 101 13.77 11.94 -7.68
C VAL A 101 14.46 10.70 -7.12
N ILE A 102 14.48 10.53 -5.80
CA ILE A 102 15.17 9.43 -5.11
C ILE A 102 14.15 8.37 -4.71
N GLY A 103 14.20 7.19 -5.35
CA GLY A 103 13.34 6.04 -5.12
C GLY A 103 12.23 5.87 -6.15
N ALA A 104 12.20 4.72 -6.82
CA ALA A 104 11.22 4.34 -7.83
C ALA A 104 10.00 3.58 -7.24
N GLY A 105 9.56 3.93 -6.03
CA GLY A 105 8.28 3.52 -5.47
C GLY A 105 7.11 4.35 -6.02
N PRO A 106 5.85 4.08 -5.59
CA PRO A 106 4.68 4.79 -6.11
C PRO A 106 4.78 6.32 -6.03
N ALA A 107 5.34 6.86 -4.94
CA ALA A 107 5.52 8.31 -4.77
C ALA A 107 6.53 8.87 -5.79
N GLY A 108 7.70 8.24 -5.94
CA GLY A 108 8.71 8.72 -6.86
C GLY A 108 8.34 8.54 -8.32
N LEU A 109 7.69 7.42 -8.67
CA LEU A 109 7.19 7.18 -10.04
C LEU A 109 6.17 8.24 -10.45
N LEU A 110 5.18 8.56 -9.59
CA LEU A 110 4.17 9.58 -9.91
C LEU A 110 4.77 10.98 -9.92
N ALA A 111 5.70 11.30 -9.01
CA ALA A 111 6.39 12.58 -9.04
C ALA A 111 7.21 12.74 -10.32
N ALA A 112 7.99 11.73 -10.70
CA ALA A 112 8.78 11.77 -11.94
C ALA A 112 7.90 11.81 -13.19
N LEU A 113 6.79 11.06 -13.22
CA LEU A 113 5.85 11.07 -14.35
C LEU A 113 5.27 12.46 -14.55
N GLN A 114 4.73 13.08 -13.49
CA GLN A 114 4.14 14.42 -13.56
C GLN A 114 5.16 15.48 -13.99
N LEU A 115 6.37 15.44 -13.46
CA LEU A 115 7.46 16.34 -13.89
C LEU A 115 7.82 16.11 -15.36
N ALA A 116 7.85 14.88 -15.85
CA ALA A 116 8.16 14.56 -17.24
C ALA A 116 7.06 15.03 -18.18
N GLU A 117 5.78 14.82 -17.84
CA GLU A 117 4.62 15.29 -18.63
C GLU A 117 4.63 16.81 -18.87
N HIS A 118 5.22 17.57 -17.95
CA HIS A 118 5.33 19.02 -18.03
C HIS A 118 6.72 19.53 -18.49
N GLY A 119 7.59 18.65 -19.00
CA GLY A 119 8.85 19.04 -19.64
C GLY A 119 10.02 19.29 -18.69
N TYR A 120 9.95 18.88 -17.41
CA TYR A 120 11.03 19.10 -16.43
C TYR A 120 12.20 18.11 -16.57
N LYS A 121 12.09 17.09 -17.41
CA LYS A 121 13.14 16.09 -17.69
C LYS A 121 13.75 15.49 -16.42
N PRO A 122 12.96 14.93 -15.48
CA PRO A 122 13.46 14.45 -14.19
C PRO A 122 14.44 13.28 -14.35
N LEU A 123 15.39 13.17 -13.40
CA LEU A 123 16.22 11.99 -13.22
C LEU A 123 15.71 11.19 -12.01
N LEU A 124 15.13 10.02 -12.26
CA LEU A 124 14.66 9.08 -11.23
C LEU A 124 15.78 8.09 -10.90
N LEU A 125 16.21 8.07 -9.64
CA LEU A 125 17.27 7.20 -9.12
C LEU A 125 16.67 6.11 -8.23
N GLU A 126 16.99 4.85 -8.52
CA GLU A 126 16.58 3.70 -7.71
C GLU A 126 17.81 2.90 -7.28
N ARG A 127 17.91 2.61 -5.96
CA ARG A 127 19.06 1.86 -5.42
C ARG A 127 19.13 0.43 -5.91
N GLY A 128 17.95 -0.19 -6.10
CA GLY A 128 17.85 -1.57 -6.52
C GLY A 128 17.70 -1.72 -8.03
N LYS A 129 17.41 -2.95 -8.42
CA LYS A 129 17.37 -3.37 -9.83
C LYS A 129 16.01 -3.10 -10.47
N PRO A 130 15.96 -3.08 -11.83
CA PRO A 130 14.70 -3.12 -12.57
C PRO A 130 13.89 -4.37 -12.19
N VAL A 131 12.56 -4.28 -12.29
CA VAL A 131 11.63 -5.29 -11.73
C VAL A 131 11.91 -6.71 -12.25
N ALA A 132 12.33 -6.90 -13.49
CA ALA A 132 12.61 -8.22 -14.05
C ALA A 132 13.78 -8.91 -13.33
N GLN A 133 14.87 -8.19 -13.06
CA GLN A 133 16.03 -8.71 -12.32
C GLN A 133 15.73 -8.81 -10.81
N ARG A 134 15.02 -7.82 -10.26
CA ARG A 134 14.59 -7.81 -8.88
C ARG A 134 13.75 -9.05 -8.51
N VAL A 135 12.86 -9.49 -9.40
CA VAL A 135 12.08 -10.73 -9.22
C VAL A 135 12.99 -11.94 -9.04
N GLN A 136 14.09 -12.03 -9.80
CA GLN A 136 15.05 -13.12 -9.68
C GLN A 136 15.77 -13.10 -8.32
N ASP A 137 16.20 -11.91 -7.87
CA ASP A 137 16.84 -11.75 -6.56
C ASP A 137 15.90 -12.15 -5.41
N VAL A 138 14.63 -11.70 -5.47
CA VAL A 138 13.61 -12.05 -4.47
C VAL A 138 13.28 -13.53 -4.48
N GLN A 139 13.14 -14.16 -5.65
CA GLN A 139 12.89 -15.60 -5.76
C GLN A 139 14.08 -16.42 -5.22
N ARG A 140 15.31 -16.01 -5.51
CA ARG A 140 16.52 -16.63 -4.96
C ARG A 140 16.53 -16.56 -3.45
N PHE A 141 16.26 -15.38 -2.88
CA PHE A 141 16.14 -15.20 -1.44
C PHE A 141 15.08 -16.13 -0.81
N TRP A 142 13.90 -16.22 -1.42
CA TRP A 142 12.83 -17.09 -0.90
C TRP A 142 13.13 -18.58 -1.03
N GLN A 143 13.92 -18.99 -2.02
CA GLN A 143 14.27 -20.39 -2.24
C GLN A 143 15.48 -20.84 -1.40
N THR A 144 16.48 -19.99 -1.26
CA THR A 144 17.80 -20.36 -0.74
C THR A 144 18.19 -19.64 0.55
N GLY A 145 17.51 -18.52 0.90
CA GLY A 145 17.94 -17.63 1.96
C GLY A 145 19.09 -16.68 1.57
N GLU A 146 19.53 -16.69 0.29
CA GLU A 146 20.57 -15.78 -0.20
C GLU A 146 20.01 -14.35 -0.36
N PHE A 147 20.36 -13.50 0.60
CA PHE A 147 19.82 -12.15 0.71
C PHE A 147 20.65 -11.12 -0.06
N ASN A 148 19.97 -10.27 -0.86
CA ASN A 148 20.59 -9.12 -1.53
C ASN A 148 20.12 -7.81 -0.84
N PRO A 149 21.00 -7.06 -0.14
CA PRO A 149 20.62 -5.85 0.57
C PRO A 149 20.22 -4.68 -0.35
N ALA A 150 20.66 -4.67 -1.60
CA ALA A 150 20.33 -3.61 -2.57
C ALA A 150 19.08 -3.92 -3.40
N SER A 151 18.71 -5.21 -3.59
CA SER A 151 17.59 -5.62 -4.43
C SER A 151 16.78 -6.73 -3.73
N ASN A 152 15.63 -6.39 -3.18
CA ASN A 152 14.81 -7.29 -2.35
C ASN A 152 13.33 -6.86 -2.38
N VAL A 153 12.50 -7.36 -1.44
CA VAL A 153 11.07 -7.01 -1.36
C VAL A 153 10.83 -5.53 -1.06
N GLN A 154 11.79 -4.83 -0.45
CA GLN A 154 11.67 -3.42 -0.09
C GLN A 154 12.31 -2.48 -1.12
N PHE A 155 13.41 -2.87 -1.73
CA PHE A 155 14.22 -2.05 -2.63
C PHE A 155 14.22 -2.59 -4.06
N GLY A 156 14.17 -1.67 -5.02
CA GLY A 156 14.09 -1.91 -6.45
C GLY A 156 12.87 -1.27 -7.08
N GLU A 157 12.79 -1.31 -8.39
CA GLU A 157 11.73 -0.69 -9.19
C GLU A 157 10.33 -1.06 -8.67
N GLY A 158 9.49 -0.03 -8.45
CA GLY A 158 8.16 -0.13 -7.87
C GLY A 158 8.11 -0.15 -6.33
N GLY A 159 9.27 -0.16 -5.64
CA GLY A 159 9.36 -0.15 -4.19
C GLY A 159 8.70 -1.37 -3.53
N ALA A 160 8.38 -1.28 -2.24
CA ALA A 160 7.74 -2.36 -1.47
C ALA A 160 6.37 -2.79 -2.04
N GLY A 161 5.67 -1.88 -2.73
CA GLY A 161 4.37 -2.15 -3.37
C GLY A 161 4.39 -3.30 -4.38
N THR A 162 5.49 -3.50 -5.10
CA THR A 162 5.63 -4.52 -6.17
C THR A 162 5.40 -5.95 -5.67
N PHE A 163 5.72 -6.25 -4.41
CA PHE A 163 5.52 -7.56 -3.78
C PHE A 163 4.46 -7.48 -2.67
N SER A 164 3.30 -6.93 -3.00
CA SER A 164 2.15 -6.79 -2.10
C SER A 164 0.87 -7.28 -2.77
N ASP A 165 -0.26 -7.21 -2.08
CA ASP A 165 -1.59 -7.41 -2.67
C ASP A 165 -1.97 -6.29 -3.68
N GLY A 166 -1.25 -5.17 -3.63
CA GLY A 166 -1.54 -4.06 -4.54
C GLY A 166 -2.84 -3.33 -4.25
N LYS A 167 -3.25 -3.24 -2.98
CA LYS A 167 -4.43 -2.47 -2.59
C LYS A 167 -4.25 -1.00 -2.91
N LEU A 168 -5.28 -0.43 -3.56
CA LEU A 168 -5.34 0.98 -3.89
C LEU A 168 -6.34 1.74 -3.00
N THR A 169 -6.90 1.08 -1.98
CA THR A 169 -7.78 1.74 -1.02
C THR A 169 -7.00 2.72 -0.15
N THR A 170 -7.53 3.93 0.01
CA THR A 170 -6.99 4.96 0.90
C THR A 170 -8.11 5.64 1.67
N ARG A 171 -7.79 6.26 2.80
CA ARG A 171 -8.70 7.13 3.55
C ARG A 171 -8.61 8.59 3.10
N VAL A 172 -7.66 8.89 2.24
CA VAL A 172 -7.53 10.24 1.64
C VAL A 172 -8.65 10.41 0.62
N ASN A 173 -9.36 11.51 0.71
CA ASN A 173 -10.33 11.92 -0.31
C ASN A 173 -9.70 13.05 -1.13
N ASP A 174 -9.28 12.74 -2.34
CA ASP A 174 -8.55 13.64 -3.21
C ASP A 174 -9.15 13.60 -4.62
N PRO A 175 -9.41 14.75 -5.27
CA PRO A 175 -9.98 14.79 -6.61
C PRO A 175 -9.10 14.13 -7.68
N MET A 176 -7.77 14.05 -7.45
CA MET A 176 -6.81 13.46 -8.40
C MET A 176 -6.81 11.94 -8.39
N MET A 177 -7.52 11.29 -7.45
CA MET A 177 -7.58 9.82 -7.38
C MET A 177 -8.02 9.15 -8.68
N ALA A 178 -9.03 9.72 -9.34
CA ALA A 178 -9.54 9.14 -10.58
C ALA A 178 -8.50 9.22 -11.72
N GLU A 179 -7.77 10.32 -11.80
CA GLU A 179 -6.69 10.53 -12.78
C GLU A 179 -5.53 9.55 -12.51
N ILE A 180 -5.11 9.40 -11.26
CA ILE A 180 -4.04 8.46 -10.90
C ILE A 180 -4.44 7.00 -11.18
N LEU A 181 -5.70 6.63 -10.93
CA LEU A 181 -6.19 5.29 -11.29
C LEU A 181 -6.16 5.09 -12.81
N GLN A 182 -6.50 6.11 -13.60
CA GLN A 182 -6.42 6.07 -15.06
C GLN A 182 -4.96 5.92 -15.51
N LEU A 183 -4.02 6.70 -14.95
CA LEU A 183 -2.58 6.56 -15.23
C LEU A 183 -2.07 5.14 -14.92
N PHE A 184 -2.57 4.51 -13.88
CA PHE A 184 -2.22 3.11 -13.57
C PHE A 184 -2.78 2.14 -14.61
N VAL A 185 -4.01 2.34 -15.10
CA VAL A 185 -4.58 1.52 -16.17
C VAL A 185 -3.81 1.70 -17.47
N ASP A 186 -3.50 2.93 -17.85
CA ASP A 186 -2.71 3.27 -19.05
C ASP A 186 -1.30 2.66 -18.97
N ALA A 187 -0.77 2.48 -17.77
CA ALA A 187 0.50 1.80 -17.51
C ALA A 187 0.39 0.25 -17.46
N GLY A 188 -0.81 -0.33 -17.57
CA GLY A 188 -1.03 -1.77 -17.63
C GLY A 188 -1.69 -2.40 -16.40
N ALA A 189 -2.25 -1.60 -15.49
CA ALA A 189 -3.10 -2.12 -14.43
C ALA A 189 -4.46 -2.59 -14.97
N PRO A 190 -5.16 -3.51 -14.28
CA PRO A 190 -6.48 -3.96 -14.68
C PRO A 190 -7.51 -2.83 -14.66
N GLU A 191 -8.36 -2.73 -15.69
CA GLU A 191 -9.39 -1.67 -15.81
C GLU A 191 -10.40 -1.64 -14.64
N ASN A 192 -10.65 -2.79 -14.00
CA ASN A 192 -11.60 -2.86 -12.89
C ASN A 192 -11.21 -2.01 -11.67
N ILE A 193 -9.94 -1.58 -11.55
CA ILE A 193 -9.51 -0.66 -10.49
C ILE A 193 -10.21 0.70 -10.56
N LEU A 194 -10.72 1.09 -11.73
CA LEU A 194 -11.43 2.36 -11.94
C LEU A 194 -12.78 2.40 -11.23
N TYR A 195 -13.39 1.23 -10.98
CA TYR A 195 -14.74 1.18 -10.42
C TYR A 195 -14.93 0.23 -9.23
N GLU A 196 -14.00 -0.67 -8.95
CA GLU A 196 -14.12 -1.52 -7.76
C GLU A 196 -14.01 -0.69 -6.48
N HIS A 197 -14.88 -0.92 -5.49
CA HIS A 197 -14.84 -0.20 -4.21
C HIS A 197 -13.56 -0.46 -3.40
N LYS A 198 -13.03 -1.68 -3.52
CA LYS A 198 -11.77 -2.09 -2.92
C LYS A 198 -10.79 -2.52 -4.02
N PRO A 199 -10.30 -1.57 -4.84
CA PRO A 199 -9.47 -1.90 -5.98
C PRO A 199 -8.13 -2.47 -5.53
N HIS A 200 -7.65 -3.48 -6.25
CA HIS A 200 -6.33 -4.07 -6.08
C HIS A 200 -5.75 -4.47 -7.44
N VAL A 201 -4.44 -4.50 -7.52
CA VAL A 201 -3.72 -4.81 -8.76
C VAL A 201 -3.17 -6.24 -8.75
N GLY A 202 -2.74 -6.72 -7.59
CA GLY A 202 -2.04 -7.99 -7.44
C GLY A 202 -0.56 -7.92 -7.85
N THR A 203 0.28 -8.71 -7.20
CA THR A 203 1.74 -8.64 -7.38
C THR A 203 2.19 -8.97 -8.82
N ASP A 204 1.45 -9.82 -9.53
CA ASP A 204 1.71 -10.19 -10.93
C ASP A 204 1.46 -9.03 -11.91
N LYS A 205 0.38 -8.27 -11.70
CA LYS A 205 0.01 -7.13 -12.55
C LYS A 205 0.76 -5.85 -12.17
N LEU A 206 1.12 -5.68 -10.90
CA LEU A 206 1.93 -4.54 -10.43
C LEU A 206 3.26 -4.43 -11.18
N ARG A 207 3.88 -5.55 -11.53
CA ARG A 207 5.14 -5.58 -12.29
C ARG A 207 5.00 -4.91 -13.65
N ALA A 208 3.96 -5.25 -14.40
CA ALA A 208 3.68 -4.65 -15.71
C ALA A 208 3.36 -3.16 -15.58
N MET A 209 2.51 -2.78 -14.61
CA MET A 209 2.15 -1.39 -14.34
C MET A 209 3.38 -0.52 -14.01
N VAL A 210 4.26 -1.00 -13.13
CA VAL A 210 5.48 -0.28 -12.74
C VAL A 210 6.41 -0.06 -13.94
N GLN A 211 6.64 -1.10 -14.75
CA GLN A 211 7.42 -1.00 -15.99
C GLN A 211 6.78 -0.01 -16.99
N GLY A 212 5.45 -0.02 -17.08
CA GLY A 212 4.70 0.93 -17.92
C GLY A 212 4.95 2.38 -17.49
N LEU A 213 4.89 2.68 -16.18
CA LEU A 213 5.17 4.01 -15.64
C LEU A 213 6.63 4.43 -15.93
N SER A 214 7.62 3.57 -15.66
CA SER A 214 9.03 3.87 -15.92
C SER A 214 9.30 4.11 -17.41
N ARG A 215 8.69 3.33 -18.30
CA ARG A 215 8.78 3.54 -19.75
C ARG A 215 8.18 4.88 -20.15
N ARG A 216 7.01 5.22 -19.62
CA ARG A 216 6.33 6.48 -19.93
C ARG A 216 7.15 7.70 -19.51
N ILE A 217 7.82 7.63 -18.33
CA ILE A 217 8.75 8.68 -17.89
C ILE A 217 9.87 8.88 -18.92
N ALA A 218 10.47 7.79 -19.42
CA ALA A 218 11.54 7.87 -20.42
C ALA A 218 11.06 8.42 -21.77
N GLU A 219 9.90 8.00 -22.25
CA GLU A 219 9.27 8.50 -23.50
C GLU A 219 9.01 10.00 -23.45
N LEU A 220 8.72 10.55 -22.25
CA LEU A 220 8.48 11.96 -22.02
C LEU A 220 9.77 12.78 -21.76
N GLY A 221 10.94 12.17 -21.95
CA GLY A 221 12.25 12.84 -21.83
C GLY A 221 12.83 12.86 -20.41
N GLY A 222 12.20 12.17 -19.44
CA GLY A 222 12.82 11.85 -18.17
C GLY A 222 13.83 10.70 -18.29
N SER A 223 14.53 10.39 -17.22
CA SER A 223 15.50 9.30 -17.16
C SER A 223 15.29 8.46 -15.92
N VAL A 224 15.43 7.14 -16.01
CA VAL A 224 15.40 6.22 -14.87
C VAL A 224 16.75 5.51 -14.79
N ARG A 225 17.40 5.58 -13.64
CA ARG A 225 18.69 4.93 -13.38
C ARG A 225 18.54 3.98 -12.19
N TYR A 226 18.78 2.71 -12.44
CA TYR A 226 18.80 1.64 -11.44
C TYR A 226 20.22 1.41 -10.94
N ASP A 227 20.39 0.61 -9.87
CA ASP A 227 21.64 0.39 -9.17
C ASP A 227 22.32 1.74 -8.79
N ALA A 228 21.50 2.75 -8.49
CA ALA A 228 21.90 4.12 -8.23
C ALA A 228 21.54 4.52 -6.79
N HIS A 229 22.35 4.04 -5.85
CA HIS A 229 22.14 4.30 -4.43
C HIS A 229 22.65 5.69 -4.04
N VAL A 230 21.74 6.57 -3.66
CA VAL A 230 22.09 7.89 -3.10
C VAL A 230 22.50 7.71 -1.64
N VAL A 231 23.75 8.03 -1.34
CA VAL A 231 24.34 7.87 0.00
C VAL A 231 24.52 9.20 0.73
N ASP A 232 24.44 10.34 0.00
CA ASP A 232 24.59 11.67 0.61
C ASP A 232 23.92 12.77 -0.23
N LEU A 233 23.73 13.95 0.39
CA LEU A 233 23.22 15.16 -0.24
C LEU A 233 24.34 16.19 -0.42
N ASP A 234 24.37 16.86 -1.57
CA ASP A 234 25.23 18.02 -1.80
C ASP A 234 24.49 19.29 -1.32
N ILE A 235 24.87 19.77 -0.14
CA ILE A 235 24.19 20.88 0.53
C ILE A 235 25.10 22.11 0.57
N LYS A 236 24.58 23.25 0.12
CA LYS A 236 25.23 24.54 0.22
C LYS A 236 24.24 25.61 0.70
N ASN A 237 24.60 26.35 1.75
CA ASN A 237 23.73 27.39 2.32
C ASN A 237 22.34 26.92 2.68
N ASN A 238 22.21 25.75 3.31
CA ASN A 238 20.95 25.08 3.64
C ASN A 238 20.03 24.79 2.44
N ALA A 239 20.54 24.74 1.22
CA ALA A 239 19.85 24.30 0.03
C ALA A 239 20.50 23.06 -0.55
N VAL A 240 19.69 22.07 -0.94
CA VAL A 240 20.18 20.85 -1.60
C VAL A 240 20.38 21.13 -3.08
N GLN A 241 21.64 21.11 -3.55
CA GLN A 241 22.01 21.40 -4.93
C GLN A 241 22.34 20.15 -5.75
N GLY A 242 22.28 18.98 -5.13
CA GLY A 242 22.59 17.73 -5.77
C GLY A 242 22.57 16.54 -4.81
N VAL A 243 22.90 15.39 -5.36
CA VAL A 243 23.00 14.12 -4.64
C VAL A 243 24.33 13.45 -4.93
N ILE A 244 24.78 12.60 -4.01
CA ILE A 244 26.03 11.83 -4.13
C ILE A 244 25.65 10.35 -4.11
N LEU A 245 26.07 9.64 -5.16
CA LEU A 245 25.86 8.20 -5.28
C LEU A 245 26.94 7.41 -4.54
N ASP A 246 26.64 6.17 -4.26
CA ASP A 246 27.65 5.19 -3.85
C ASP A 246 28.74 5.13 -4.94
N GLY A 247 30.01 5.17 -4.52
CA GLY A 247 31.14 5.36 -5.46
C GLY A 247 31.55 6.82 -5.68
N GLY A 248 30.84 7.81 -5.12
CA GLY A 248 31.25 9.22 -5.07
C GLY A 248 30.82 10.08 -6.26
N GLU A 249 30.07 9.56 -7.21
CA GLU A 249 29.50 10.32 -8.32
C GLU A 249 28.55 11.42 -7.78
N ARG A 250 28.74 12.67 -8.23
CA ARG A 250 27.90 13.81 -7.86
C ARG A 250 26.98 14.18 -9.01
N LEU A 251 25.69 14.30 -8.72
CA LEU A 251 24.66 14.69 -9.68
C LEU A 251 24.02 16.00 -9.22
N ALA A 252 24.09 17.03 -10.05
CA ALA A 252 23.43 18.30 -9.77
C ALA A 252 21.90 18.16 -9.85
N ALA A 253 21.18 18.88 -8.99
CA ALA A 253 19.74 18.90 -8.95
C ALA A 253 19.18 20.30 -8.69
N GLY A 254 18.21 20.74 -9.46
CA GLY A 254 17.49 21.99 -9.21
C GLY A 254 16.41 21.83 -8.13
N ALA A 255 15.96 20.60 -7.90
CA ALA A 255 15.07 20.17 -6.80
C ALA A 255 15.30 18.68 -6.53
N VAL A 256 15.20 18.25 -5.28
CA VAL A 256 15.36 16.84 -4.89
C VAL A 256 14.07 16.34 -4.23
N VAL A 257 13.40 15.38 -4.87
CA VAL A 257 12.25 14.67 -4.30
C VAL A 257 12.77 13.42 -3.58
N LEU A 258 12.57 13.36 -2.26
CA LEU A 258 13.05 12.26 -1.43
C LEU A 258 11.92 11.25 -1.18
N ALA A 259 11.80 10.24 -2.03
CA ALA A 259 10.77 9.20 -2.01
C ALA A 259 11.34 7.80 -1.66
N CYS A 260 12.25 7.74 -0.69
CA CYS A 260 13.11 6.58 -0.38
C CYS A 260 12.39 5.36 0.22
N GLY A 261 11.09 5.46 0.58
CA GLY A 261 10.32 4.38 1.22
C GLY A 261 10.67 4.18 2.71
N HIS A 262 9.82 3.42 3.43
CA HIS A 262 9.91 3.29 4.89
C HIS A 262 11.07 2.44 5.39
N SER A 263 11.77 1.71 4.51
CA SER A 263 12.85 0.77 4.88
C SER A 263 14.27 1.31 4.66
N ALA A 264 14.42 2.52 4.12
CA ALA A 264 15.71 3.14 3.82
C ALA A 264 16.36 3.76 5.08
N ARG A 265 16.73 2.92 6.04
CA ARG A 265 17.25 3.33 7.36
C ARG A 265 18.61 4.02 7.28
N ASP A 266 19.43 3.61 6.34
CA ASP A 266 20.71 4.28 5.98
C ASP A 266 20.49 5.72 5.51
N THR A 267 19.44 5.93 4.69
CA THR A 267 19.03 7.28 4.28
C THR A 267 18.58 8.11 5.48
N TYR A 268 17.77 7.54 6.41
CA TYR A 268 17.40 8.27 7.63
C TYR A 268 18.61 8.67 8.47
N ALA A 269 19.58 7.76 8.62
CA ALA A 269 20.82 8.06 9.34
C ALA A 269 21.64 9.16 8.62
N MET A 270 21.71 9.14 7.29
CA MET A 270 22.35 10.18 6.48
C MET A 270 21.66 11.53 6.68
N LEU A 271 20.35 11.59 6.59
CA LEU A 271 19.57 12.82 6.77
C LEU A 271 19.77 13.42 8.17
N ALA A 272 19.76 12.58 9.22
CA ALA A 272 20.02 13.02 10.59
C ALA A 272 21.44 13.63 10.72
N ARG A 273 22.47 13.00 10.13
CA ARG A 273 23.85 13.55 10.12
C ARG A 273 23.94 14.87 9.36
N ARG A 274 23.12 15.08 8.34
CA ARG A 274 23.08 16.32 7.55
C ARG A 274 22.22 17.43 8.17
N GLY A 275 21.60 17.18 9.33
CA GLY A 275 20.75 18.16 10.02
C GLY A 275 19.40 18.38 9.38
N VAL A 276 18.93 17.44 8.55
CA VAL A 276 17.56 17.46 8.04
C VAL A 276 16.60 17.18 9.19
N GLY A 277 15.53 17.96 9.30
CA GLY A 277 14.51 17.80 10.35
C GLY A 277 13.82 16.43 10.25
N ILE A 278 14.06 15.58 11.24
CA ILE A 278 13.46 14.25 11.38
C ILE A 278 12.96 14.09 12.80
N VAL A 279 11.76 13.57 12.96
CA VAL A 279 11.16 13.22 14.25
C VAL A 279 10.70 11.78 14.27
N ALA A 280 10.73 11.14 15.44
CA ALA A 280 10.18 9.81 15.62
C ALA A 280 8.66 9.81 15.40
N LYS A 281 8.15 8.74 14.81
CA LYS A 281 6.73 8.56 14.50
C LYS A 281 6.24 7.23 15.05
N PRO A 282 5.06 7.16 15.70
CA PRO A 282 4.43 5.92 16.10
C PRO A 282 4.17 4.99 14.91
N PHE A 283 4.26 3.68 15.16
CA PHE A 283 3.97 2.62 14.19
C PHE A 283 3.34 1.42 14.90
N ALA A 284 3.34 0.24 14.30
CA ALA A 284 2.86 -0.97 14.94
C ALA A 284 3.77 -2.15 14.60
N ILE A 285 3.85 -3.12 15.52
CA ILE A 285 4.60 -4.36 15.32
C ILE A 285 3.76 -5.57 15.74
N GLY A 286 4.09 -6.73 15.21
CA GLY A 286 3.42 -7.98 15.55
C GLY A 286 3.84 -9.15 14.68
N VAL A 287 2.86 -9.88 14.17
CA VAL A 287 3.02 -11.14 13.44
C VAL A 287 2.09 -11.19 12.23
N ARG A 288 2.28 -12.15 11.34
CA ARG A 288 1.29 -12.57 10.34
C ARG A 288 0.52 -13.78 10.84
N ILE A 289 -0.80 -13.81 10.58
CA ILE A 289 -1.66 -14.96 10.79
C ILE A 289 -2.12 -15.51 9.46
N GLU A 290 -2.12 -16.84 9.32
CA GLU A 290 -2.59 -17.57 8.15
C GLU A 290 -3.79 -18.47 8.52
N HIS A 291 -4.85 -18.39 7.70
CA HIS A 291 -6.04 -19.24 7.77
C HIS A 291 -6.35 -19.84 6.40
N PRO A 292 -7.10 -20.96 6.31
CA PRO A 292 -7.74 -21.34 5.06
C PRO A 292 -8.64 -20.20 4.56
N GLN A 293 -8.52 -19.80 3.29
CA GLN A 293 -9.38 -18.75 2.72
C GLN A 293 -10.86 -19.11 2.80
N GLU A 294 -11.18 -20.39 2.61
CA GLU A 294 -12.56 -20.89 2.70
C GLU A 294 -13.20 -20.61 4.07
N LEU A 295 -12.43 -20.70 5.17
CA LEU A 295 -12.91 -20.36 6.51
C LEU A 295 -13.38 -18.90 6.55
N ILE A 296 -12.57 -18.00 6.00
CA ILE A 296 -12.88 -16.57 5.95
C ILE A 296 -14.07 -16.29 5.03
N ASP A 297 -14.10 -16.94 3.86
CA ASP A 297 -15.23 -16.80 2.91
C ASP A 297 -16.55 -17.23 3.54
N ARG A 298 -16.59 -18.39 4.21
CA ARG A 298 -17.77 -18.86 4.94
C ARG A 298 -18.17 -17.93 6.08
N ALA A 299 -17.17 -17.41 6.83
CA ALA A 299 -17.43 -16.48 7.92
C ALA A 299 -18.02 -15.15 7.43
N GLN A 300 -17.63 -14.66 6.25
CA GLN A 300 -18.08 -13.39 5.67
C GLN A 300 -19.35 -13.53 4.81
N TYR A 301 -19.41 -14.57 3.98
CA TYR A 301 -20.44 -14.72 2.94
C TYR A 301 -21.50 -15.78 3.26
N GLY A 302 -21.30 -16.61 4.31
CA GLY A 302 -22.23 -17.67 4.68
C GLY A 302 -22.46 -18.66 3.53
N SER A 303 -23.71 -18.89 3.15
CA SER A 303 -24.08 -19.81 2.05
C SER A 303 -23.66 -19.32 0.65
N PHE A 304 -23.25 -18.06 0.50
CA PHE A 304 -22.75 -17.52 -0.77
C PHE A 304 -21.23 -17.66 -0.91
N ALA A 305 -20.52 -18.28 0.05
CA ALA A 305 -19.09 -18.56 -0.09
C ALA A 305 -18.84 -19.38 -1.38
N GLY A 306 -17.84 -18.95 -2.17
CA GLY A 306 -17.53 -19.54 -3.47
C GLY A 306 -18.40 -19.05 -4.64
N HIS A 307 -19.33 -18.12 -4.43
CA HIS A 307 -20.10 -17.54 -5.52
C HIS A 307 -19.19 -16.75 -6.48
N HIS A 308 -19.28 -17.04 -7.78
CA HIS A 308 -18.36 -16.52 -8.83
C HIS A 308 -18.27 -14.98 -8.92
N LEU A 309 -19.27 -14.24 -8.43
CA LEU A 309 -19.27 -12.77 -8.43
C LEU A 309 -18.64 -12.14 -7.16
N LEU A 310 -18.26 -12.94 -6.15
CA LEU A 310 -17.76 -12.39 -4.88
C LEU A 310 -16.26 -12.50 -4.81
N GLY A 311 -15.46 -13.17 -5.31
CA GLY A 311 -14.03 -13.29 -5.03
C GLY A 311 -13.70 -13.65 -3.56
N ALA A 312 -12.44 -13.69 -3.23
CA ALA A 312 -11.95 -14.02 -1.89
C ALA A 312 -12.33 -12.92 -0.87
N ALA A 313 -12.90 -13.33 0.25
CA ALA A 313 -13.32 -12.42 1.31
C ALA A 313 -12.14 -11.79 2.06
N ASP A 314 -12.30 -10.54 2.45
CA ASP A 314 -11.39 -9.81 3.32
C ASP A 314 -12.04 -9.51 4.68
N TYR A 315 -11.22 -9.08 5.64
CA TYR A 315 -11.68 -8.61 6.94
C TYR A 315 -10.83 -7.46 7.46
N ALA A 316 -11.44 -6.66 8.36
CA ALA A 316 -10.76 -5.66 9.16
C ALA A 316 -11.22 -5.82 10.62
N LEU A 317 -10.30 -6.09 11.52
CA LEU A 317 -10.57 -6.38 12.92
C LEU A 317 -9.77 -5.42 13.81
N VAL A 318 -10.39 -4.95 14.88
CA VAL A 318 -9.77 -4.05 15.85
C VAL A 318 -10.22 -4.41 17.27
N TYR A 319 -9.27 -4.37 18.19
CA TYR A 319 -9.46 -4.55 19.62
C TYR A 319 -8.69 -3.46 20.38
N HIS A 320 -9.32 -2.83 21.35
CA HIS A 320 -8.68 -1.91 22.28
C HIS A 320 -8.62 -2.56 23.65
N THR A 321 -7.48 -2.45 24.34
CA THR A 321 -7.36 -2.85 25.74
C THR A 321 -8.35 -2.08 26.62
N GLN A 322 -8.69 -2.61 27.79
CA GLN A 322 -9.67 -1.97 28.68
C GLN A 322 -9.24 -0.55 29.09
N ASP A 323 -7.95 -0.35 29.32
CA ASP A 323 -7.33 0.94 29.66
C ASP A 323 -7.13 1.86 28.45
N LYS A 324 -7.44 1.37 27.22
CA LYS A 324 -7.27 2.05 25.92
C LYS A 324 -5.84 2.50 25.61
N THR A 325 -4.85 1.95 26.29
CA THR A 325 -3.44 2.29 26.04
C THR A 325 -2.87 1.58 24.83
N ARG A 326 -3.44 0.39 24.48
CA ARG A 326 -3.01 -0.44 23.35
C ARG A 326 -4.18 -0.82 22.46
N THR A 327 -3.85 -1.00 21.19
CA THR A 327 -4.79 -1.46 20.17
C THR A 327 -4.16 -2.58 19.37
N ALA A 328 -4.78 -3.76 19.36
CA ALA A 328 -4.47 -4.81 18.40
C ALA A 328 -5.40 -4.70 17.20
N TYR A 329 -4.87 -4.85 16.00
CA TYR A 329 -5.67 -4.77 14.78
C TYR A 329 -5.09 -5.60 13.63
N SER A 330 -5.98 -6.01 12.72
CA SER A 330 -5.56 -6.60 11.45
C SER A 330 -5.08 -5.51 10.51
N PHE A 331 -3.93 -5.73 9.88
CA PHE A 331 -3.33 -4.79 8.95
C PHE A 331 -2.95 -5.49 7.66
N CYS A 332 -3.09 -4.82 6.52
CA CYS A 332 -2.73 -5.36 5.21
C CYS A 332 -3.14 -6.83 5.02
N MET A 333 -4.42 -7.14 5.28
CA MET A 333 -4.98 -8.47 5.03
C MET A 333 -4.91 -8.78 3.53
N CYS A 334 -4.33 -9.93 3.17
CA CYS A 334 -4.13 -10.41 1.81
C CYS A 334 -4.99 -11.66 1.57
N PRO A 335 -6.19 -11.50 0.98
CA PRO A 335 -7.03 -12.64 0.62
C PRO A 335 -6.37 -13.50 -0.45
N GLY A 336 -6.53 -14.83 -0.37
CA GLY A 336 -5.94 -15.76 -1.33
C GLY A 336 -4.45 -15.48 -1.60
N GLY A 337 -3.69 -15.17 -0.55
CA GLY A 337 -2.32 -14.67 -0.65
C GLY A 337 -1.28 -15.55 0.04
N GLN A 338 -0.13 -14.98 0.32
CA GLN A 338 1.03 -15.65 0.90
C GLN A 338 1.73 -14.74 1.89
N VAL A 339 2.32 -15.31 2.94
CA VAL A 339 3.31 -14.64 3.80
C VAL A 339 4.67 -14.76 3.14
N VAL A 340 5.42 -13.65 3.09
CA VAL A 340 6.70 -13.57 2.38
C VAL A 340 7.82 -13.00 3.27
N ALA A 341 9.05 -13.42 3.00
CA ALA A 341 10.23 -12.84 3.61
C ALA A 341 10.51 -11.46 3.00
N ALA A 342 10.56 -10.43 3.84
CA ALA A 342 10.63 -9.03 3.43
C ALA A 342 11.78 -8.24 4.11
N ALA A 343 12.85 -8.93 4.48
CA ALA A 343 14.07 -8.30 5.00
C ALA A 343 14.63 -7.25 4.03
N SER A 344 15.23 -6.19 4.56
CA SER A 344 15.99 -5.19 3.81
C SER A 344 17.36 -4.88 4.41
N GLU A 345 17.66 -5.46 5.58
CA GLU A 345 18.97 -5.42 6.22
C GLU A 345 19.43 -6.85 6.51
N ALA A 346 20.74 -7.10 6.41
CA ALA A 346 21.33 -8.40 6.73
C ALA A 346 21.16 -8.73 8.23
N GLY A 347 20.88 -10.00 8.53
CA GLY A 347 20.74 -10.45 9.92
C GLY A 347 19.43 -10.06 10.60
N GLY A 348 18.39 -9.72 9.82
CA GLY A 348 17.05 -9.43 10.34
C GLY A 348 15.98 -10.24 9.61
N VAL A 349 15.00 -10.79 10.34
CA VAL A 349 13.82 -11.44 9.77
C VAL A 349 12.63 -10.47 9.82
N VAL A 350 12.01 -10.26 8.67
CA VAL A 350 10.79 -9.47 8.53
C VAL A 350 9.81 -10.24 7.67
N VAL A 351 8.56 -10.32 8.11
CA VAL A 351 7.47 -10.92 7.33
C VAL A 351 6.57 -9.83 6.77
N ASN A 352 6.00 -10.10 5.59
CA ASN A 352 4.95 -9.29 4.98
C ASN A 352 3.98 -10.22 4.24
N GLY A 353 2.95 -9.68 3.60
CA GLY A 353 2.00 -10.45 2.81
C GLY A 353 1.85 -9.91 1.40
N MET A 354 1.57 -10.81 0.47
CA MET A 354 1.22 -10.48 -0.90
C MET A 354 0.08 -11.37 -1.41
N SER A 355 -0.56 -10.96 -2.50
CA SER A 355 -1.48 -11.80 -3.27
C SER A 355 -1.28 -11.57 -4.77
N MET A 356 -1.56 -12.58 -5.56
CA MET A 356 -1.77 -12.42 -7.00
C MET A 356 -3.10 -11.71 -7.28
N PHE A 357 -3.30 -11.22 -8.48
CA PHE A 357 -4.55 -10.56 -8.88
C PHE A 357 -5.79 -11.46 -8.65
N LYS A 358 -5.68 -12.74 -8.94
CA LYS A 358 -6.78 -13.70 -8.77
C LYS A 358 -7.10 -14.04 -7.31
N ARG A 359 -6.17 -13.84 -6.37
CA ARG A 359 -6.34 -14.17 -4.95
C ARG A 359 -6.79 -15.61 -4.71
N ASP A 360 -6.14 -16.57 -5.35
CA ASP A 360 -6.55 -17.97 -5.45
C ASP A 360 -5.55 -18.98 -4.82
N SER A 361 -4.67 -18.54 -3.92
CA SER A 361 -3.73 -19.43 -3.22
C SER A 361 -4.41 -20.39 -2.22
N GLY A 362 -5.66 -20.14 -1.85
CA GLY A 362 -6.36 -20.87 -0.81
C GLY A 362 -6.03 -20.42 0.62
N ILE A 363 -5.14 -19.43 0.82
CA ILE A 363 -4.70 -18.93 2.12
C ILE A 363 -5.12 -17.46 2.28
N ALA A 364 -5.80 -17.16 3.38
CA ALA A 364 -6.03 -15.80 3.86
C ALA A 364 -4.94 -15.43 4.86
N ASN A 365 -4.17 -14.36 4.63
CA ASN A 365 -3.20 -13.91 5.62
C ASN A 365 -3.36 -12.43 5.96
N SER A 366 -3.00 -12.06 7.19
CA SER A 366 -3.06 -10.68 7.67
C SER A 366 -1.96 -10.43 8.69
N ALA A 367 -1.39 -9.25 8.71
CA ALA A 367 -0.68 -8.80 9.89
C ALA A 367 -1.66 -8.64 11.05
N LEU A 368 -1.21 -9.05 12.23
CA LEU A 368 -1.79 -8.76 13.54
C LEU A 368 -0.79 -7.94 14.32
N VAL A 369 -1.09 -6.68 14.53
CA VAL A 369 -0.12 -5.73 15.06
C VAL A 369 -0.68 -4.91 16.21
N VAL A 370 0.22 -4.45 17.06
CA VAL A 370 -0.07 -3.58 18.21
C VAL A 370 0.70 -2.28 18.03
N ASN A 371 0.04 -1.17 18.33
CA ASN A 371 0.66 0.15 18.26
C ASN A 371 1.82 0.30 19.27
N VAL A 372 2.89 0.94 18.80
CA VAL A 372 4.07 1.33 19.59
C VAL A 372 4.42 2.78 19.36
N ASP A 373 4.93 3.44 20.38
CA ASP A 373 5.30 4.86 20.35
C ASP A 373 6.53 5.14 21.23
N SER A 374 6.84 6.42 21.49
CA SER A 374 8.02 6.83 22.25
C SER A 374 8.08 6.25 23.67
N ARG A 375 6.96 5.83 24.26
CA ARG A 375 6.96 5.13 25.55
C ARG A 375 7.65 3.77 25.48
N ASP A 376 7.72 3.16 24.27
CA ASP A 376 8.27 1.84 24.02
C ASP A 376 9.71 1.89 23.51
N PHE A 377 10.00 2.82 22.60
CA PHE A 377 11.31 2.92 21.95
C PHE A 377 12.17 4.10 22.45
N GLY A 378 11.65 4.91 23.37
CA GLY A 378 12.37 6.03 23.96
C GLY A 378 12.40 7.28 23.07
N GLU A 379 13.28 8.22 23.45
CA GLU A 379 13.47 9.49 22.75
C GLU A 379 14.55 9.37 21.67
N GLY A 380 14.47 10.27 20.69
CA GLY A 380 15.41 10.37 19.57
C GLY A 380 14.74 10.07 18.23
N ALA A 381 15.17 10.81 17.21
CA ALA A 381 14.56 10.75 15.88
C ALA A 381 14.59 9.34 15.26
N LEU A 382 15.63 8.55 15.55
CA LEU A 382 15.83 7.20 14.99
C LEU A 382 15.52 6.08 16.01
N ALA A 383 15.02 6.40 17.21
CA ALA A 383 14.75 5.40 18.24
C ALA A 383 13.78 4.30 17.76
N GLY A 384 12.76 4.67 16.98
CA GLY A 384 11.83 3.71 16.37
C GLY A 384 12.51 2.80 15.34
N VAL A 385 13.54 3.28 14.62
CA VAL A 385 14.34 2.46 13.68
C VAL A 385 15.10 1.38 14.45
N GLU A 386 15.77 1.75 15.55
CA GLU A 386 16.53 0.81 16.37
C GLU A 386 15.62 -0.22 17.06
N PHE A 387 14.43 0.23 17.47
CA PHE A 387 13.42 -0.66 18.04
C PHE A 387 12.98 -1.73 17.02
N GLN A 388 12.67 -1.36 15.78
CA GLN A 388 12.35 -2.33 14.72
C GLN A 388 13.54 -3.29 14.50
N ARG A 389 14.75 -2.76 14.34
CA ARG A 389 15.97 -3.54 14.09
C ARG A 389 16.22 -4.58 15.18
N ARG A 390 16.04 -4.21 16.45
CA ARG A 390 16.18 -5.10 17.58
C ARG A 390 15.31 -6.35 17.46
N TYR A 391 14.02 -6.20 17.15
CA TYR A 391 13.10 -7.34 17.08
C TYR A 391 13.30 -8.17 15.81
N GLU A 392 13.71 -7.54 14.71
CA GLU A 392 14.11 -8.24 13.48
C GLU A 392 15.35 -9.12 13.70
N GLN A 393 16.35 -8.63 14.44
CA GLN A 393 17.55 -9.37 14.80
C GLN A 393 17.26 -10.47 15.82
N LEU A 394 16.39 -10.24 16.80
CA LEU A 394 15.94 -11.27 17.73
C LEU A 394 15.23 -12.41 16.98
N ALA A 395 14.41 -12.10 16.00
CA ALA A 395 13.75 -13.11 15.17
C ALA A 395 14.76 -13.92 14.34
N TYR A 396 15.78 -13.28 13.77
CA TYR A 396 16.85 -13.94 13.03
C TYR A 396 17.66 -14.87 13.93
N ALA A 397 18.02 -14.43 15.13
CA ALA A 397 18.77 -15.25 16.11
C ALA A 397 17.92 -16.43 16.59
N ALA A 398 16.65 -16.20 16.91
CA ALA A 398 15.74 -17.26 17.40
C ALA A 398 15.46 -18.35 16.35
N ALA A 399 15.62 -18.03 15.08
CA ALA A 399 15.48 -18.98 13.96
C ALA A 399 16.80 -19.70 13.60
N GLY A 400 17.81 -19.69 14.47
CA GLY A 400 19.09 -20.37 14.25
C GLY A 400 20.05 -19.62 13.35
N ILE A 401 20.04 -18.27 13.40
CA ILE A 401 20.86 -17.38 12.56
C ILE A 401 20.59 -17.66 11.08
N SER A 402 19.33 -17.66 10.73
CA SER A 402 18.86 -17.92 9.37
C SER A 402 17.68 -17.02 9.03
N TYR A 403 17.30 -16.95 7.76
CA TYR A 403 16.09 -16.26 7.31
C TYR A 403 14.81 -17.11 7.42
N TYR A 404 14.86 -18.21 8.17
CA TYR A 404 13.65 -18.89 8.62
C TYR A 404 12.90 -17.97 9.57
N ALA A 405 11.57 -17.97 9.49
CA ALA A 405 10.78 -17.11 10.36
C ALA A 405 10.38 -17.85 11.64
N PRO A 406 10.50 -17.23 12.83
CA PRO A 406 9.91 -17.75 14.06
C PRO A 406 8.39 -17.91 13.88
N ALA A 407 7.87 -19.10 14.18
CA ALA A 407 6.46 -19.39 13.99
C ALA A 407 5.93 -20.38 15.05
N GLN A 408 4.64 -20.30 15.31
CA GLN A 408 3.89 -21.26 16.11
C GLN A 408 2.40 -21.24 15.74
N ASN A 409 1.70 -22.35 15.96
CA ASN A 409 0.27 -22.37 15.80
C ASN A 409 -0.45 -21.56 16.89
N LEU A 410 -1.67 -21.16 16.60
CA LEU A 410 -2.43 -20.28 17.47
C LEU A 410 -2.77 -20.92 18.83
N ASP A 411 -2.98 -22.24 18.87
CA ASP A 411 -3.27 -22.95 20.13
C ASP A 411 -2.09 -22.84 21.11
N SER A 412 -0.86 -23.14 20.66
CA SER A 412 0.34 -23.01 21.48
C SER A 412 0.62 -21.54 21.88
N PHE A 413 0.31 -20.58 21.01
CA PHE A 413 0.45 -19.15 21.33
C PHE A 413 -0.53 -18.71 22.43
N LEU A 414 -1.81 -19.04 22.30
CA LEU A 414 -2.84 -18.63 23.25
C LEU A 414 -2.63 -19.28 24.64
N LYS A 415 -2.21 -20.55 24.68
CA LYS A 415 -1.97 -21.31 25.91
C LYS A 415 -0.58 -21.12 26.51
N ARG A 416 0.31 -20.33 25.87
CA ARG A 416 1.74 -20.22 26.22
C ARG A 416 2.43 -21.59 26.32
N GLY A 417 1.99 -22.53 25.47
CA GLY A 417 2.51 -23.90 25.42
C GLY A 417 3.79 -24.03 24.59
N THR A 418 4.26 -25.28 24.45
CA THR A 418 5.39 -25.57 23.56
C THR A 418 5.05 -25.21 22.13
N PRO A 419 5.91 -24.41 21.44
CA PRO A 419 5.66 -24.02 20.07
C PRO A 419 5.49 -25.21 19.12
N SER A 420 4.41 -25.21 18.34
CA SER A 420 4.12 -26.23 17.34
C SER A 420 3.87 -25.56 15.98
N LEU A 421 4.30 -26.20 14.91
CA LEU A 421 4.01 -25.81 13.52
C LEU A 421 2.84 -26.60 12.92
N GLU A 422 2.19 -27.45 13.70
CA GLU A 422 1.00 -28.16 13.27
C GLU A 422 -0.15 -27.17 13.06
N CYS A 423 -0.66 -27.05 11.83
CA CYS A 423 -1.62 -26.01 11.45
C CYS A 423 -2.55 -26.46 10.33
N MET A 424 -3.64 -25.71 10.13
CA MET A 424 -4.70 -26.00 9.14
C MET A 424 -4.29 -25.64 7.69
N VAL A 425 -3.21 -24.94 7.49
CA VAL A 425 -2.74 -24.50 6.17
C VAL A 425 -1.38 -25.09 5.87
N GLN A 426 -1.05 -25.27 4.60
CA GLN A 426 0.36 -25.45 4.24
C GLN A 426 1.04 -24.09 4.33
N PRO A 427 2.03 -23.90 5.24
CA PRO A 427 2.68 -22.62 5.45
C PRO A 427 3.24 -22.03 4.16
N SER A 428 2.94 -20.76 3.91
CA SER A 428 3.36 -20.12 2.65
C SER A 428 4.74 -19.47 2.71
N TYR A 429 5.22 -19.11 3.90
CA TYR A 429 6.50 -18.43 4.07
C TYR A 429 7.70 -19.26 3.59
N ARG A 430 8.60 -18.62 2.87
CA ARG A 430 9.89 -19.16 2.42
C ARG A 430 11.02 -18.21 2.84
N PRO A 431 12.23 -18.74 3.14
CA PRO A 431 12.76 -20.09 2.87
C PRO A 431 12.28 -21.19 3.83
N GLY A 432 11.70 -20.86 4.99
CA GLY A 432 11.19 -21.84 5.92
C GLY A 432 10.81 -21.28 7.29
N LEU A 433 10.28 -22.11 8.17
CA LEU A 433 9.83 -21.76 9.50
C LEU A 433 10.66 -22.45 10.58
N ALA A 434 10.86 -21.75 11.70
CA ALA A 434 11.44 -22.29 12.92
C ALA A 434 10.38 -22.30 14.03
N ALA A 435 10.11 -23.47 14.63
CA ALA A 435 9.21 -23.56 15.78
C ALA A 435 9.80 -22.76 16.96
N CYS A 436 9.20 -21.65 17.29
CA CYS A 436 9.70 -20.71 18.29
C CYS A 436 8.55 -19.97 18.96
N SER A 437 8.65 -19.77 20.28
CA SER A 437 7.70 -18.92 21.00
C SER A 437 7.87 -17.46 20.56
N LEU A 438 6.79 -16.87 20.09
CA LEU A 438 6.76 -15.47 19.66
C LEU A 438 6.95 -14.49 20.85
N ASP A 439 6.80 -14.95 22.09
CA ASP A 439 7.16 -14.19 23.29
C ASP A 439 8.68 -13.92 23.40
N LYS A 440 9.52 -14.68 22.70
CA LYS A 440 10.98 -14.47 22.67
C LYS A 440 11.42 -13.40 21.67
N VAL A 441 10.59 -13.09 20.70
CA VAL A 441 10.92 -12.23 19.55
C VAL A 441 10.06 -10.97 19.45
N LEU A 442 9.15 -10.77 20.41
CA LEU A 442 8.30 -9.57 20.53
C LEU A 442 8.24 -9.13 22.00
N PRO A 443 7.95 -7.86 22.28
CA PRO A 443 7.72 -7.39 23.65
C PRO A 443 6.51 -8.08 24.28
N ALA A 444 6.57 -8.37 25.59
CA ALA A 444 5.49 -9.06 26.30
C ALA A 444 4.14 -8.34 26.17
N TYR A 445 4.12 -7.01 26.28
CA TYR A 445 2.87 -6.23 26.12
C TYR A 445 2.27 -6.36 24.71
N VAL A 446 3.09 -6.59 23.68
CA VAL A 446 2.60 -6.84 22.31
C VAL A 446 1.94 -8.21 22.23
N THR A 447 2.63 -9.27 22.70
CA THR A 447 2.08 -10.62 22.64
C THR A 447 0.85 -10.81 23.52
N ASP A 448 0.80 -10.14 24.69
CA ASP A 448 -0.37 -10.16 25.57
C ASP A 448 -1.57 -9.44 24.92
N THR A 449 -1.36 -8.25 24.36
CA THR A 449 -2.43 -7.52 23.63
C THR A 449 -2.90 -8.32 22.41
N LEU A 450 -2.00 -9.03 21.72
CA LEU A 450 -2.40 -9.92 20.60
C LEU A 450 -3.28 -11.07 21.07
N ARG A 451 -2.98 -11.73 22.22
CA ARG A 451 -3.82 -12.81 22.78
C ARG A 451 -5.22 -12.34 23.09
N GLU A 452 -5.34 -11.18 23.76
CA GLU A 452 -6.64 -10.58 24.05
C GLU A 452 -7.39 -10.20 22.76
N GLY A 453 -6.68 -9.57 21.81
CA GLY A 453 -7.20 -9.17 20.51
C GLY A 453 -7.73 -10.36 19.71
N ILE A 454 -6.95 -11.42 19.58
CA ILE A 454 -7.33 -12.65 18.85
C ILE A 454 -8.57 -13.29 19.46
N THR A 455 -8.63 -13.37 20.79
CA THR A 455 -9.82 -13.88 21.51
C THR A 455 -11.06 -13.03 21.20
N SER A 456 -10.91 -11.70 21.16
CA SER A 456 -11.97 -10.78 20.76
C SER A 456 -12.37 -10.95 19.29
N PHE A 457 -11.41 -11.20 18.41
CA PHE A 457 -11.64 -11.38 16.97
C PHE A 457 -12.41 -12.67 16.67
N GLY A 458 -12.15 -13.76 17.42
CA GLY A 458 -12.90 -15.01 17.32
C GLY A 458 -14.39 -14.84 17.60
N ARG A 459 -14.77 -13.86 18.43
CA ARG A 459 -16.19 -13.51 18.68
C ARG A 459 -16.83 -12.73 17.52
N LYS A 460 -16.02 -12.00 16.73
CA LYS A 460 -16.48 -11.18 15.60
C LYS A 460 -16.51 -11.96 14.29
N LEU A 461 -15.56 -12.88 14.11
CA LEU A 461 -15.38 -13.67 12.91
C LEU A 461 -15.27 -15.16 13.28
N ALA A 462 -16.29 -15.93 12.97
CA ALA A 462 -16.35 -17.35 13.34
C ALA A 462 -15.16 -18.14 12.79
N GLY A 463 -14.51 -18.94 13.66
CA GLY A 463 -13.35 -19.74 13.32
C GLY A 463 -12.02 -18.97 13.33
N TYR A 464 -12.02 -17.65 13.49
CA TYR A 464 -10.79 -16.85 13.46
C TYR A 464 -9.78 -17.22 14.56
N ALA A 465 -10.26 -17.53 15.74
CA ALA A 465 -9.43 -17.95 16.90
C ALA A 465 -9.27 -19.48 16.99
N ASP A 466 -9.47 -20.20 15.89
CA ASP A 466 -9.22 -21.65 15.85
C ASP A 466 -7.72 -21.93 16.02
N GLY A 467 -7.41 -22.84 16.92
CA GLY A 467 -6.04 -23.16 17.33
C GLY A 467 -5.10 -23.60 16.22
N GLY A 468 -5.63 -24.08 15.11
CA GLY A 468 -4.86 -24.52 13.94
C GLY A 468 -4.41 -23.40 13.02
N ALA A 469 -4.76 -22.11 13.24
CA ALA A 469 -4.17 -21.00 12.50
C ALA A 469 -2.68 -20.87 12.80
N LEU A 470 -1.89 -20.40 11.83
CA LEU A 470 -0.44 -20.24 11.97
C LEU A 470 -0.07 -18.77 12.19
N LEU A 471 0.78 -18.52 13.19
CA LEU A 471 1.41 -17.22 13.44
C LEU A 471 2.87 -17.24 13.00
N THR A 472 3.29 -16.26 12.22
CA THR A 472 4.66 -16.10 11.71
C THR A 472 5.19 -14.72 12.06
N GLY A 473 6.37 -14.62 12.68
CA GLY A 473 6.98 -13.35 13.15
C GLY A 473 8.28 -13.03 12.41
N VAL A 474 8.67 -11.76 12.39
CA VAL A 474 8.00 -10.61 12.98
C VAL A 474 7.55 -9.62 11.89
N GLU A 475 6.40 -9.02 12.04
CA GLU A 475 5.96 -7.90 11.20
C GLU A 475 6.29 -6.60 11.93
N THR A 476 7.30 -5.86 11.49
CA THR A 476 7.80 -4.66 12.17
C THR A 476 7.64 -3.40 11.32
N ARG A 477 7.29 -3.54 10.03
CA ARG A 477 7.35 -2.46 9.05
C ARG A 477 5.97 -2.08 8.53
N THR A 478 5.03 -1.81 9.43
CA THR A 478 3.68 -1.36 9.07
C THR A 478 3.64 0.06 8.51
N SER A 479 4.62 0.89 8.88
CA SER A 479 4.82 2.26 8.38
C SER A 479 6.23 2.75 8.71
N ALA A 480 6.62 3.92 8.15
CA ALA A 480 7.87 4.58 8.52
C ALA A 480 7.89 4.90 10.03
N PRO A 481 8.98 4.58 10.75
CA PRO A 481 9.14 4.90 12.17
C PRO A 481 9.57 6.36 12.40
N VAL A 482 9.69 7.13 11.34
CA VAL A 482 10.09 8.54 11.34
C VAL A 482 9.15 9.39 10.50
N ARG A 483 9.19 10.71 10.76
CA ARG A 483 8.67 11.73 9.86
C ARG A 483 9.79 12.70 9.52
N ILE A 484 10.00 12.94 8.23
CA ILE A 484 10.91 13.97 7.73
C ILE A 484 10.09 15.24 7.58
N GLU A 485 10.43 16.27 8.35
CA GLU A 485 9.60 17.46 8.48
C GLU A 485 9.59 18.30 7.20
N ARG A 486 8.41 18.66 6.74
CA ARG A 486 8.20 19.53 5.58
C ARG A 486 7.04 20.49 5.81
N ASP A 487 7.04 21.59 5.12
CA ASP A 487 5.91 22.50 5.06
C ASP A 487 4.70 21.84 4.36
N ARG A 488 3.50 22.14 4.82
CA ARG A 488 2.29 21.48 4.33
C ARG A 488 1.79 21.97 2.98
N GLN A 489 2.16 23.19 2.59
CA GLN A 489 1.69 23.82 1.35
C GLN A 489 2.75 23.70 0.25
N SER A 490 3.98 24.08 0.55
CA SER A 490 5.09 24.04 -0.41
C SER A 490 5.74 22.68 -0.52
N TYR A 491 5.50 21.75 0.42
CA TYR A 491 6.13 20.43 0.53
C TYR A 491 7.66 20.47 0.71
N VAL A 492 8.26 21.64 0.87
CA VAL A 492 9.70 21.82 1.10
C VAL A 492 10.06 21.40 2.52
N SER A 493 11.22 20.79 2.71
CA SER A 493 11.79 20.49 4.04
C SER A 493 11.87 21.76 4.89
N LEU A 494 11.53 21.67 6.19
CA LEU A 494 11.59 22.80 7.11
C LEU A 494 13.02 23.31 7.38
N THR A 495 14.02 22.50 7.06
CA THR A 495 15.44 22.80 7.36
C THR A 495 16.30 23.03 6.13
N HIS A 496 15.88 22.49 4.97
CA HIS A 496 16.71 22.56 3.75
C HIS A 496 15.83 22.91 2.55
N ASP A 497 16.11 24.02 1.89
CA ASP A 497 15.45 24.39 0.64
C ASP A 497 15.81 23.40 -0.48
N LEU A 498 14.95 23.32 -1.49
CA LEU A 498 15.06 22.42 -2.65
C LEU A 498 15.00 20.91 -2.32
N LEU A 499 14.79 20.54 -1.05
CA LEU A 499 14.51 19.18 -0.60
C LEU A 499 13.02 19.00 -0.35
N TYR A 500 12.42 18.03 -1.03
CA TYR A 500 10.99 17.70 -0.96
C TYR A 500 10.79 16.30 -0.40
N PRO A 501 10.64 16.12 0.93
CA PRO A 501 10.32 14.82 1.52
C PRO A 501 8.97 14.31 1.02
N CYS A 502 8.91 13.07 0.53
CA CYS A 502 7.77 12.55 -0.19
C CYS A 502 7.43 11.10 0.18
N GLY A 503 6.16 10.80 0.22
CA GLY A 503 5.61 9.45 0.31
C GLY A 503 5.70 8.82 1.70
N GLU A 504 5.68 7.49 1.73
CA GLU A 504 5.63 6.70 2.96
C GLU A 504 6.94 6.81 3.76
N GLY A 505 8.09 6.85 3.10
CA GLY A 505 9.38 7.01 3.77
C GLY A 505 9.52 8.33 4.50
N ALA A 506 8.92 9.39 3.99
CA ALA A 506 8.86 10.67 4.67
C ALA A 506 7.77 10.75 5.77
N GLY A 507 6.97 9.69 5.95
CA GLY A 507 5.95 9.60 7.00
C GLY A 507 4.60 10.24 6.68
N TYR A 508 4.31 10.54 5.39
CA TYR A 508 3.08 11.22 4.94
C TYR A 508 2.09 10.30 4.21
N ALA A 509 2.48 9.10 3.86
CA ALA A 509 1.63 8.11 3.21
C ALA A 509 1.69 6.75 3.93
N GLY A 510 0.78 5.85 3.60
CA GLY A 510 0.70 4.50 4.17
C GLY A 510 0.08 3.51 3.19
N GLY A 511 0.58 3.45 1.95
CA GLY A 511 0.14 2.55 0.90
C GLY A 511 0.27 3.15 -0.49
N ILE A 512 0.04 2.36 -1.54
CA ILE A 512 0.32 2.69 -2.94
C ILE A 512 -0.39 4.00 -3.36
N MET A 513 -1.71 4.09 -3.19
CA MET A 513 -2.48 5.25 -3.65
C MET A 513 -2.11 6.53 -2.89
N SER A 514 -1.99 6.47 -1.56
CA SER A 514 -1.62 7.66 -0.79
C SER A 514 -0.18 8.12 -1.07
N ALA A 515 0.73 7.19 -1.38
CA ALA A 515 2.09 7.53 -1.79
C ALA A 515 2.12 8.14 -3.20
N ALA A 516 1.33 7.61 -4.12
CA ALA A 516 1.18 8.14 -5.47
C ALA A 516 0.61 9.58 -5.46
N LEU A 517 -0.45 9.81 -4.68
CA LEU A 517 -1.05 11.15 -4.46
C LEU A 517 -0.02 12.13 -3.89
N ASP A 518 0.75 11.71 -2.89
CA ASP A 518 1.77 12.57 -2.30
C ASP A 518 2.87 12.93 -3.30
N GLY A 519 3.30 11.97 -4.14
CA GLY A 519 4.23 12.21 -5.26
C GLY A 519 3.68 13.20 -6.29
N TYR A 520 2.41 13.04 -6.65
CA TYR A 520 1.70 13.95 -7.55
C TYR A 520 1.70 15.39 -7.01
N HIS A 521 1.32 15.59 -5.74
CA HIS A 521 1.26 16.92 -5.13
C HIS A 521 2.65 17.54 -4.93
N VAL A 522 3.66 16.75 -4.59
CA VAL A 522 5.05 17.23 -4.51
C VAL A 522 5.55 17.71 -5.88
N ALA A 523 5.28 16.96 -6.95
CA ALA A 523 5.63 17.39 -8.29
C ALA A 523 4.92 18.69 -8.66
N ARG A 524 3.61 18.79 -8.35
CA ARG A 524 2.82 19.99 -8.59
C ARG A 524 3.40 21.21 -7.85
N ALA A 525 3.80 21.07 -6.59
CA ALA A 525 4.43 22.15 -5.82
C ALA A 525 5.77 22.62 -6.43
N ILE A 526 6.55 21.69 -6.99
CA ILE A 526 7.75 22.03 -7.74
C ILE A 526 7.41 22.81 -9.00
N MET A 527 6.40 22.36 -9.77
CA MET A 527 5.95 22.99 -11.00
C MET A 527 5.32 24.38 -10.77
N GLU A 528 4.59 24.58 -9.66
CA GLU A 528 4.04 25.88 -9.27
C GLU A 528 5.13 26.88 -8.84
N ARG A 529 6.31 26.41 -8.44
CA ARG A 529 7.45 27.25 -8.05
C ARG A 529 8.40 27.55 -9.20
N PHE A 530 8.69 26.58 -10.05
CA PHE A 530 9.75 26.63 -11.05
C PHE A 530 9.22 26.51 -12.48
N ALA A 531 9.93 27.13 -13.43
CA ALA A 531 9.72 26.90 -14.86
C ALA A 531 10.37 25.58 -15.31
N PRO A 532 9.85 24.93 -16.38
CA PRO A 532 10.50 23.75 -16.98
C PRO A 532 11.93 24.04 -17.41
N VAL A 533 12.78 23.02 -17.41
CA VAL A 533 14.17 23.13 -17.88
C VAL A 533 14.17 23.35 -19.39
N LYS A 534 14.80 24.41 -19.85
CA LYS A 534 14.95 24.74 -21.28
C LYS A 534 15.80 23.74 -22.06
#